data_fdea4974e697d13c5fe785afee957725
#
_entry.id   fdea4974e697d13c5fe785afee957725
#
_cell.length_a   1.000
_cell.length_b   1.000
_cell.length_c   1.000
_cell.angle_alpha   90.00
_cell.angle_beta   90.00
_cell.angle_gamma   90.00
#
_symmetry.space_group_name_H-M   'P 1'
#
loop_
_entity.id
_entity.type
_entity.pdbx_description
1 polymer ?
#
loop_
_entity_poly.entity_id
_entity_poly.type
_entity_poly.pdbx_seq_one_letter_code
_entity_poly.pdbx_strand_id
1 'polypeptide(L)'
;SCNSVNSGTIHVACAGRIAYADSFWGSPARPAWTECQAGDDGANDQHGHGTHVAGSVLGDGSNSEEGYDGTGSAPGAQLYMQGVACWHYHPSNGWAYYMFTPNDYQNDIFQPAYDAGARVHTNSWGSNPTAGLPHNEYNLDSLVIDQSAYAMDDLLILYAMGNDGEDANLNGEIDLALLNPQATAKNILSIGASENFRCDMYSVTWSVLGY
;
A
#
# COMPACT_ATOMS: atom_id res chain seq x y z
N SER A 1 14.78 -16.17 -0.88
CA SER A 1 14.02 -14.94 -0.67
C SER A 1 13.24 -14.61 -1.94
N CYS A 2 11.99 -14.18 -1.79
CA CYS A 2 11.10 -13.81 -2.90
C CYS A 2 11.39 -12.39 -3.46
N ASN A 3 12.63 -11.94 -3.46
CA ASN A 3 13.00 -10.55 -3.70
C ASN A 3 13.19 -10.17 -5.18
N SER A 4 12.85 -11.03 -6.13
CA SER A 4 12.96 -10.70 -7.54
C SER A 4 11.77 -11.24 -8.31
N VAL A 5 10.77 -10.39 -8.46
CA VAL A 5 9.71 -10.59 -9.45
C VAL A 5 10.00 -9.62 -10.58
N ASN A 6 10.59 -10.09 -11.67
CA ASN A 6 10.59 -9.35 -12.93
C ASN A 6 9.23 -9.55 -13.59
N SER A 7 8.72 -8.54 -14.28
CA SER A 7 7.42 -8.50 -14.94
C SER A 7 6.98 -9.87 -15.47
N GLY A 8 5.93 -10.42 -14.89
CA GLY A 8 5.32 -11.69 -15.32
C GLY A 8 6.04 -12.98 -14.94
N THR A 9 7.20 -12.94 -14.25
CA THR A 9 7.92 -14.15 -13.85
C THR A 9 8.05 -14.24 -12.34
N ILE A 10 7.24 -15.07 -11.70
CA ILE A 10 7.32 -15.35 -10.27
C ILE A 10 8.46 -16.35 -10.03
N HIS A 11 9.41 -15.99 -9.15
CA HIS A 11 10.50 -16.88 -8.78
C HIS A 11 9.96 -18.17 -8.15
N VAL A 12 10.55 -19.31 -8.51
CA VAL A 12 10.05 -20.64 -8.08
C VAL A 12 9.94 -20.79 -6.55
N ALA A 13 10.74 -20.09 -5.76
CA ALA A 13 10.63 -20.06 -4.30
C ALA A 13 9.35 -19.38 -3.78
N CYS A 14 8.67 -18.60 -4.62
CA CYS A 14 7.44 -17.90 -4.33
C CYS A 14 6.23 -18.55 -5.01
N ALA A 15 6.46 -19.56 -5.82
CA ALA A 15 5.38 -20.29 -6.50
C ALA A 15 4.40 -20.86 -5.48
N GLY A 16 3.12 -20.53 -5.65
CA GLY A 16 2.07 -20.89 -4.72
C GLY A 16 1.78 -19.88 -3.60
N ARG A 17 2.69 -18.90 -3.35
CA ARG A 17 2.47 -17.81 -2.40
C ARG A 17 2.10 -16.50 -3.09
N ILE A 18 2.70 -16.23 -4.23
CA ILE A 18 2.38 -15.08 -5.07
C ILE A 18 1.62 -15.63 -6.28
N ALA A 19 0.34 -15.31 -6.38
CA ALA A 19 -0.50 -15.70 -7.51
C ALA A 19 -0.28 -14.76 -8.70
N TYR A 20 -0.05 -13.48 -8.42
CA TYR A 20 0.20 -12.44 -9.41
C TYR A 20 1.02 -11.32 -8.81
N ALA A 21 1.91 -10.73 -9.59
CA ALA A 21 2.61 -9.51 -9.23
C ALA A 21 2.93 -8.72 -10.49
N ASP A 22 2.47 -7.46 -10.54
CA ASP A 22 2.71 -6.57 -11.67
C ASP A 22 2.71 -5.12 -11.19
N SER A 23 3.31 -4.24 -11.98
CA SER A 23 3.18 -2.81 -11.82
C SER A 23 1.97 -2.31 -12.63
N PHE A 24 1.23 -1.40 -12.03
CA PHE A 24 0.17 -0.70 -12.75
C PHE A 24 0.74 0.07 -13.96
N TRP A 25 1.94 0.59 -13.82
CA TRP A 25 2.67 1.35 -14.83
C TRP A 25 3.72 0.44 -15.48
N GLY A 26 3.52 0.10 -16.73
CA GLY A 26 4.46 -0.73 -17.49
C GLY A 26 3.90 -2.02 -18.03
N SER A 27 2.67 -2.36 -17.69
CA SER A 27 1.98 -3.46 -18.38
C SER A 27 1.80 -3.11 -19.86
N PRO A 28 2.08 -4.03 -20.79
CA PRO A 28 1.83 -3.82 -22.23
C PRO A 28 0.36 -3.50 -22.54
N ALA A 29 -0.55 -3.80 -21.64
CA ALA A 29 -1.98 -3.52 -21.76
C ALA A 29 -2.35 -2.08 -21.39
N ARG A 30 -1.41 -1.28 -20.89
CA ARG A 30 -1.66 0.10 -20.44
C ARG A 30 -0.74 1.07 -21.15
N PRO A 31 -1.23 2.25 -21.54
CA PRO A 31 -0.39 3.26 -22.17
C PRO A 31 0.79 3.55 -21.23
N ALA A 32 2.00 3.39 -21.73
CA ALA A 32 3.19 3.79 -21.02
C ALA A 32 3.04 5.25 -20.60
N TRP A 33 2.99 5.51 -19.31
CA TRP A 33 3.24 6.85 -18.82
C TRP A 33 4.67 7.18 -19.18
N THR A 34 4.82 8.14 -20.05
CA THR A 34 6.13 8.58 -20.56
C THR A 34 7.02 9.15 -19.46
N GLU A 35 6.51 9.23 -18.24
CA GLU A 35 7.12 9.84 -17.09
C GLU A 35 7.82 8.84 -16.15
N CYS A 36 7.45 7.56 -16.18
CA CYS A 36 8.18 6.53 -15.43
C CYS A 36 9.49 6.18 -16.11
N GLN A 37 10.52 5.86 -15.33
CA GLN A 37 11.80 5.43 -15.85
C GLN A 37 11.64 4.19 -16.74
N ALA A 38 12.27 4.21 -17.92
CA ALA A 38 12.29 3.05 -18.79
C ALA A 38 12.89 1.84 -18.05
N GLY A 39 12.15 0.73 -17.99
CA GLY A 39 12.53 -0.47 -17.27
C GLY A 39 11.97 -0.59 -15.84
N ASP A 40 11.25 0.42 -15.34
CA ASP A 40 10.42 0.32 -14.14
C ASP A 40 8.99 -0.09 -14.55
N ASP A 41 8.91 -1.24 -15.19
CA ASP A 41 7.73 -1.81 -15.84
C ASP A 41 7.30 -3.14 -15.22
N GLY A 42 7.94 -3.53 -14.12
CA GLY A 42 7.70 -4.79 -13.44
C GLY A 42 7.16 -4.61 -12.02
N ALA A 43 6.90 -5.73 -11.39
CA ALA A 43 6.48 -5.79 -9.99
C ALA A 43 7.64 -5.62 -8.99
N ASN A 44 8.80 -5.15 -9.46
CA ASN A 44 9.94 -4.89 -8.61
C ASN A 44 9.69 -3.67 -7.74
N ASP A 45 9.79 -3.85 -6.44
CA ASP A 45 9.64 -2.78 -5.45
C ASP A 45 11.00 -2.15 -5.15
N GLN A 46 11.36 -1.10 -5.88
CA GLN A 46 12.63 -0.39 -5.68
C GLN A 46 12.62 0.45 -4.39
N HIS A 47 11.45 0.83 -3.89
CA HIS A 47 11.31 1.59 -2.65
C HIS A 47 11.36 0.70 -1.40
N GLY A 48 10.89 -0.54 -1.51
CA GLY A 48 10.81 -1.51 -0.41
C GLY A 48 9.54 -1.45 0.43
N HIS A 49 8.74 -0.37 0.31
CA HIS A 49 7.51 -0.19 1.09
C HIS A 49 6.47 -1.29 0.79
N GLY A 50 6.19 -1.56 -0.49
CA GLY A 50 5.23 -2.59 -0.88
C GLY A 50 5.67 -3.99 -0.44
N THR A 51 6.97 -4.29 -0.50
CA THR A 51 7.55 -5.53 0.02
C THR A 51 7.35 -5.65 1.53
N HIS A 52 7.56 -4.57 2.28
CA HIS A 52 7.33 -4.54 3.72
C HIS A 52 5.85 -4.76 4.06
N VAL A 53 4.94 -4.08 3.36
CA VAL A 53 3.49 -4.28 3.52
C VAL A 53 3.10 -5.73 3.23
N ALA A 54 3.58 -6.31 2.12
CA ALA A 54 3.33 -7.71 1.78
C ALA A 54 3.86 -8.66 2.87
N GLY A 55 5.03 -8.37 3.45
CA GLY A 55 5.58 -9.12 4.58
C GLY A 55 4.71 -9.05 5.82
N SER A 56 4.16 -7.88 6.15
CA SER A 56 3.24 -7.70 7.28
C SER A 56 1.94 -8.47 7.11
N VAL A 57 1.50 -8.71 5.88
CA VAL A 57 0.30 -9.51 5.59
C VAL A 57 0.63 -11.01 5.54
N LEU A 58 1.66 -11.40 4.80
CA LEU A 58 1.88 -12.77 4.34
C LEU A 58 3.16 -13.41 4.89
N GLY A 59 3.99 -12.69 5.65
CA GLY A 59 5.24 -13.23 6.19
C GLY A 59 5.01 -14.58 6.86
N ASP A 60 5.85 -15.57 6.57
CA ASP A 60 5.77 -16.91 7.15
C ASP A 60 6.75 -17.12 8.31
N GLY A 61 7.46 -16.06 8.70
CA GLY A 61 8.44 -16.10 9.79
C GLY A 61 9.76 -16.82 9.45
N SER A 62 9.90 -17.41 8.26
CA SER A 62 11.05 -18.26 7.92
C SER A 62 12.40 -17.53 7.89
N ASN A 63 12.40 -16.20 7.76
CA ASN A 63 13.59 -15.35 7.77
C ASN A 63 13.64 -14.43 9.00
N SER A 64 12.89 -14.73 10.04
CA SER A 64 12.92 -13.94 11.29
C SER A 64 14.25 -14.12 11.99
N GLU A 65 14.75 -13.05 12.59
CA GLU A 65 15.91 -13.13 13.48
C GLU A 65 15.54 -13.88 14.77
N GLU A 66 16.54 -14.46 15.43
CA GLU A 66 16.31 -15.21 16.68
C GLU A 66 15.65 -14.32 17.73
N GLY A 67 14.50 -14.75 18.22
CA GLY A 67 13.71 -14.01 19.22
C GLY A 67 12.64 -13.09 18.65
N TYR A 68 12.50 -12.97 17.33
CA TYR A 68 11.44 -12.18 16.67
C TYR A 68 10.51 -13.06 15.85
N ASP A 69 9.22 -12.85 16.03
CA ASP A 69 8.20 -13.47 15.17
C ASP A 69 7.94 -12.57 13.96
N GLY A 70 8.45 -12.97 12.81
CA GLY A 70 8.21 -12.29 11.52
C GLY A 70 6.98 -12.80 10.77
N THR A 71 6.09 -13.53 11.45
CA THR A 71 4.85 -14.04 10.86
C THR A 71 3.86 -12.89 10.64
N GLY A 72 3.35 -12.76 9.43
CA GLY A 72 2.31 -11.80 9.08
C GLY A 72 0.92 -12.24 9.53
N SER A 73 -0.06 -11.36 9.32
CA SER A 73 -1.44 -11.57 9.75
C SER A 73 -2.14 -12.76 9.06
N ALA A 74 -1.72 -13.10 7.83
CA ALA A 74 -2.31 -14.16 7.01
C ALA A 74 -1.23 -15.02 6.33
N PRO A 75 -0.38 -15.76 7.08
CA PRO A 75 0.80 -16.43 6.53
C PRO A 75 0.46 -17.55 5.53
N GLY A 76 -0.76 -18.04 5.53
CA GLY A 76 -1.24 -19.06 4.58
C GLY A 76 -1.93 -18.51 3.33
N ALA A 77 -2.13 -17.19 3.22
CA ALA A 77 -2.79 -16.59 2.07
C ALA A 77 -1.89 -16.53 0.82
N GLN A 78 -2.52 -16.34 -0.33
CA GLN A 78 -1.85 -16.02 -1.58
C GLN A 78 -1.94 -14.53 -1.86
N LEU A 79 -0.91 -13.97 -2.49
CA LEU A 79 -0.80 -12.57 -2.83
C LEU A 79 -1.13 -12.31 -4.30
N TYR A 80 -2.03 -11.36 -4.53
CA TYR A 80 -2.20 -10.65 -5.79
C TYR A 80 -1.65 -9.23 -5.59
N MET A 81 -0.48 -8.92 -6.14
CA MET A 81 0.24 -7.65 -5.91
C MET A 81 0.10 -6.72 -7.10
N GLN A 82 -0.28 -5.48 -6.83
CA GLN A 82 -0.36 -4.40 -7.82
C GLN A 82 0.48 -3.22 -7.34
N GLY A 83 1.56 -2.92 -8.05
CA GLY A 83 2.38 -1.72 -7.80
C GLY A 83 1.71 -0.49 -8.38
N VAL A 84 1.55 0.56 -7.58
CA VAL A 84 0.94 1.85 -7.99
C VAL A 84 1.93 3.01 -8.02
N ALA A 85 3.21 2.75 -7.85
CA ALA A 85 4.26 3.75 -7.87
C ALA A 85 5.33 3.41 -8.90
N CYS A 86 5.99 4.43 -9.42
CA CYS A 86 7.17 4.26 -10.27
C CYS A 86 8.26 5.28 -9.97
N TRP A 87 9.47 4.97 -10.42
CA TRP A 87 10.60 5.87 -10.37
C TRP A 87 10.46 6.92 -11.48
N HIS A 88 10.32 8.17 -11.08
CA HIS A 88 10.02 9.29 -11.97
C HIS A 88 10.99 10.45 -11.74
N TYR A 89 11.36 11.14 -12.83
CA TYR A 89 12.14 12.37 -12.77
C TYR A 89 11.24 13.60 -12.76
N HIS A 90 11.26 14.33 -11.67
CA HIS A 90 10.59 15.62 -11.59
C HIS A 90 11.60 16.77 -11.72
N PRO A 91 11.37 17.76 -12.60
CA PRO A 91 12.35 18.83 -12.85
C PRO A 91 12.78 19.61 -11.59
N SER A 92 11.89 19.75 -10.60
CA SER A 92 12.18 20.49 -9.36
C SER A 92 12.85 19.63 -8.28
N ASN A 93 12.61 18.30 -8.27
CA ASN A 93 12.99 17.43 -7.16
C ASN A 93 13.96 16.32 -7.59
N GLY A 94 14.26 16.21 -8.90
CA GLY A 94 15.10 15.13 -9.44
C GLY A 94 14.36 13.79 -9.49
N TRP A 95 15.13 12.71 -9.48
CA TRP A 95 14.58 11.36 -9.44
C TRP A 95 14.02 11.02 -8.07
N ALA A 96 12.76 10.57 -8.03
CA ALA A 96 12.11 10.08 -6.82
C ALA A 96 11.02 9.06 -7.15
N TYR A 97 10.58 8.33 -6.15
CA TYR A 97 9.47 7.41 -6.27
C TYR A 97 8.17 8.19 -6.14
N TYR A 98 7.35 8.15 -7.17
CA TYR A 98 6.05 8.80 -7.19
C TYR A 98 4.94 7.76 -7.35
N MET A 99 3.87 7.97 -6.61
CA MET A 99 2.66 7.19 -6.75
C MET A 99 1.77 7.82 -7.82
N PHE A 100 1.36 6.98 -8.75
CA PHE A 100 0.39 7.33 -9.77
C PHE A 100 -0.77 6.35 -9.69
N THR A 101 -1.93 6.83 -9.35
CA THR A 101 -3.13 6.00 -9.29
C THR A 101 -3.91 6.12 -10.60
N PRO A 102 -4.57 5.04 -11.04
CA PRO A 102 -5.46 5.12 -12.20
C PRO A 102 -6.67 5.98 -11.88
N ASN A 103 -7.30 6.52 -12.92
CA ASN A 103 -8.54 7.27 -12.77
C ASN A 103 -9.76 6.36 -12.51
N ASP A 104 -9.69 5.10 -12.85
CA ASP A 104 -10.77 4.13 -12.68
C ASP A 104 -10.34 3.03 -11.69
N TYR A 105 -10.45 3.31 -10.41
CA TYR A 105 -10.09 2.35 -9.35
C TYR A 105 -10.88 1.06 -9.45
N GLN A 106 -12.15 1.13 -9.83
CA GLN A 106 -12.98 -0.06 -9.93
C GLN A 106 -12.45 -1.04 -10.97
N ASN A 107 -12.27 -0.57 -12.20
CA ASN A 107 -11.88 -1.46 -13.32
C ASN A 107 -10.39 -1.72 -13.39
N ASP A 108 -9.57 -0.81 -12.87
CA ASP A 108 -8.12 -0.90 -12.99
C ASP A 108 -7.44 -1.53 -11.76
N ILE A 109 -8.02 -1.38 -10.58
CA ILE A 109 -7.43 -1.88 -9.33
C ILE A 109 -8.25 -3.04 -8.76
N PHE A 110 -9.52 -2.79 -8.40
CA PHE A 110 -10.28 -3.77 -7.62
C PHE A 110 -10.80 -4.93 -8.45
N GLN A 111 -11.36 -4.68 -9.62
CA GLN A 111 -11.95 -5.72 -10.47
C GLN A 111 -10.93 -6.79 -10.90
N PRO A 112 -9.71 -6.46 -11.34
CA PRO A 112 -8.71 -7.48 -11.70
C PRO A 112 -8.32 -8.38 -10.53
N ALA A 113 -8.17 -7.82 -9.33
CA ALA A 113 -7.87 -8.62 -8.13
C ALA A 113 -9.05 -9.50 -7.73
N TYR A 114 -10.27 -8.96 -7.80
CA TYR A 114 -11.50 -9.69 -7.53
C TYR A 114 -11.72 -10.87 -8.47
N ASP A 115 -11.55 -10.65 -9.78
CA ASP A 115 -11.65 -11.69 -10.82
C ASP A 115 -10.58 -12.78 -10.66
N ALA A 116 -9.41 -12.42 -10.15
CA ALA A 116 -8.36 -13.37 -9.81
C ALA A 116 -8.63 -14.16 -8.52
N GLY A 117 -9.74 -13.88 -7.82
CA GLY A 117 -10.17 -14.59 -6.62
C GLY A 117 -9.83 -13.91 -5.29
N ALA A 118 -9.24 -12.71 -5.30
CA ALA A 118 -9.02 -11.94 -4.07
C ALA A 118 -10.37 -11.56 -3.43
N ARG A 119 -10.42 -11.61 -2.09
CA ARG A 119 -11.59 -11.20 -1.30
C ARG A 119 -11.22 -10.22 -0.18
N VAL A 120 -9.93 -9.93 -0.04
CA VAL A 120 -9.39 -8.88 0.83
C VAL A 120 -8.43 -8.06 0.01
N HIS A 121 -8.63 -6.77 -0.07
CA HIS A 121 -7.79 -5.82 -0.80
C HIS A 121 -7.25 -4.76 0.15
N THR A 122 -5.96 -4.76 0.40
CA THR A 122 -5.32 -3.81 1.34
C THR A 122 -4.51 -2.75 0.60
N ASN A 123 -4.69 -1.50 1.00
CA ASN A 123 -4.14 -0.32 0.35
C ASN A 123 -3.38 0.52 1.37
N SER A 124 -2.06 0.42 1.39
CA SER A 124 -1.18 1.23 2.24
C SER A 124 -0.64 2.43 1.47
N TRP A 125 -1.53 3.15 0.81
CA TRP A 125 -1.25 4.36 0.03
C TRP A 125 -2.48 5.28 0.03
N GLY A 126 -2.28 6.54 -0.34
CA GLY A 126 -3.34 7.52 -0.45
C GLY A 126 -2.80 8.87 -0.93
N SER A 127 -3.69 9.81 -1.17
CA SER A 127 -3.32 11.18 -1.54
C SER A 127 -2.62 11.86 -0.37
N ASN A 128 -1.52 12.56 -0.67
CA ASN A 128 -0.77 13.28 0.35
C ASN A 128 -1.38 14.66 0.61
N PRO A 129 -1.89 14.93 1.81
CA PRO A 129 -2.49 16.21 2.16
C PRO A 129 -1.50 17.38 2.17
N THR A 130 -0.22 17.11 2.43
CA THR A 130 0.82 18.16 2.41
C THR A 130 1.05 18.73 1.02
N ALA A 131 0.54 18.10 -0.04
CA ALA A 131 0.54 18.63 -1.40
C ALA A 131 -0.58 19.67 -1.67
N GLY A 132 -1.27 20.15 -0.61
CA GLY A 132 -2.36 21.11 -0.72
C GLY A 132 -3.70 20.49 -1.12
N LEU A 133 -3.81 19.16 -1.03
CA LEU A 133 -5.07 18.46 -1.19
C LEU A 133 -5.85 18.48 0.12
N PRO A 134 -7.19 18.61 0.06
CA PRO A 134 -8.01 18.66 1.27
C PRO A 134 -7.94 17.35 2.04
N HIS A 135 -7.76 17.47 3.35
CA HIS A 135 -7.92 16.36 4.29
C HIS A 135 -9.39 16.07 4.56
N ASN A 136 -9.71 14.85 4.97
CA ASN A 136 -11.03 14.41 5.42
C ASN A 136 -12.19 14.68 4.47
N GLU A 137 -11.92 15.01 3.23
CA GLU A 137 -12.97 15.23 2.26
C GLU A 137 -13.38 13.91 1.62
N TYR A 138 -14.68 13.62 1.68
CA TYR A 138 -15.28 12.60 0.84
C TYR A 138 -15.33 13.15 -0.60
N ASN A 139 -14.41 12.72 -1.41
CA ASN A 139 -14.25 13.18 -2.79
C ASN A 139 -14.60 12.10 -3.82
N LEU A 140 -14.21 12.32 -5.06
CA LEU A 140 -14.47 11.36 -6.15
C LEU A 140 -13.80 10.01 -5.91
N ASP A 141 -12.59 9.98 -5.35
CA ASP A 141 -11.88 8.74 -5.04
C ASP A 141 -12.66 7.91 -4.01
N SER A 142 -13.13 8.57 -2.92
CA SER A 142 -13.95 7.94 -1.90
C SER A 142 -15.23 7.36 -2.49
N LEU A 143 -15.88 8.11 -3.40
CA LEU A 143 -17.10 7.67 -4.07
C LEU A 143 -16.85 6.42 -4.94
N VAL A 144 -15.79 6.41 -5.75
CA VAL A 144 -15.46 5.28 -6.63
C VAL A 144 -15.10 4.04 -5.80
N ILE A 145 -14.40 4.21 -4.67
CA ILE A 145 -14.09 3.13 -3.75
C ILE A 145 -15.39 2.55 -3.15
N ASP A 146 -16.32 3.40 -2.70
CA ASP A 146 -17.63 2.96 -2.19
C ASP A 146 -18.46 2.23 -3.24
N GLN A 147 -18.45 2.72 -4.48
CA GLN A 147 -19.12 2.05 -5.60
C GLN A 147 -18.49 0.69 -5.90
N SER A 148 -17.17 0.58 -5.81
CA SER A 148 -16.45 -0.68 -6.00
C SER A 148 -16.80 -1.70 -4.90
N ALA A 149 -16.81 -1.27 -3.64
CA ALA A 149 -17.22 -2.10 -2.52
C ALA A 149 -18.68 -2.57 -2.64
N TYR A 150 -19.56 -1.71 -3.16
CA TYR A 150 -20.95 -2.07 -3.41
C TYR A 150 -21.11 -3.06 -4.57
N ALA A 151 -20.33 -2.91 -5.63
CA ALA A 151 -20.38 -3.78 -6.81
C ALA A 151 -19.78 -5.17 -6.55
N MET A 152 -18.84 -5.26 -5.61
CA MET A 152 -18.13 -6.47 -5.20
C MET A 152 -18.42 -6.73 -3.71
N ASP A 153 -19.63 -7.14 -3.39
CA ASP A 153 -20.20 -7.19 -2.03
C ASP A 153 -19.53 -8.19 -1.08
N ASP A 154 -18.72 -9.10 -1.60
CA ASP A 154 -17.87 -10.02 -0.84
C ASP A 154 -16.37 -9.65 -0.87
N LEU A 155 -16.01 -8.46 -1.38
CA LEU A 155 -14.67 -7.90 -1.32
C LEU A 155 -14.53 -6.95 -0.13
N LEU A 156 -13.66 -7.30 0.82
CA LEU A 156 -13.28 -6.39 1.90
C LEU A 156 -12.14 -5.48 1.43
N ILE A 157 -12.40 -4.18 1.36
CA ILE A 157 -11.41 -3.17 1.02
C ILE A 157 -10.92 -2.50 2.30
N LEU A 158 -9.59 -2.44 2.47
CA LEU A 158 -8.93 -1.76 3.58
C LEU A 158 -8.06 -0.63 3.04
N TYR A 159 -8.11 0.53 3.70
CA TYR A 159 -7.22 1.67 3.42
C TYR A 159 -6.53 2.15 4.69
N ALA A 160 -5.23 2.46 4.57
CA ALA A 160 -4.53 3.17 5.62
C ALA A 160 -5.09 4.59 5.76
N MET A 161 -5.26 5.05 7.00
CA MET A 161 -5.78 6.39 7.29
C MET A 161 -4.82 7.51 6.88
N GLY A 162 -3.54 7.24 6.75
CA GLY A 162 -2.48 8.21 6.46
C GLY A 162 -1.44 8.28 7.57
N ASN A 163 -0.47 9.17 7.41
CA ASN A 163 0.67 9.32 8.31
C ASN A 163 0.78 10.75 8.92
N ASP A 164 -0.25 11.58 8.72
CA ASP A 164 -0.22 13.01 9.06
C ASP A 164 -0.88 13.30 10.40
N GLY A 165 -1.13 12.26 11.23
CA GLY A 165 -1.65 12.42 12.58
C GLY A 165 -0.66 13.16 13.47
N GLU A 166 -1.08 14.30 14.04
CA GLU A 166 -0.28 15.10 14.95
C GLU A 166 -1.13 15.59 16.14
N ASP A 167 -0.47 15.91 17.24
CA ASP A 167 -1.03 16.62 18.39
C ASP A 167 -0.39 18.02 18.43
N ALA A 168 -0.83 18.91 17.53
CA ALA A 168 -0.25 20.24 17.39
C ALA A 168 -0.50 21.14 18.61
N ASN A 169 -1.54 20.86 19.37
CA ASN A 169 -1.90 21.61 20.56
C ASN A 169 -1.34 21.02 21.87
N LEU A 170 -0.67 19.86 21.79
CA LEU A 170 -0.01 19.14 22.88
C LEU A 170 -0.96 18.77 24.05
N ASN A 171 -2.19 18.40 23.72
CA ASN A 171 -3.18 17.98 24.73
C ASN A 171 -3.18 16.46 25.01
N GLY A 172 -2.36 15.69 24.28
CA GLY A 172 -2.27 14.25 24.38
C GLY A 172 -3.29 13.48 23.51
N GLU A 173 -4.01 14.18 22.65
CA GLU A 173 -4.95 13.60 21.70
C GLU A 173 -4.55 14.02 20.28
N ILE A 174 -4.60 13.07 19.35
CA ILE A 174 -4.36 13.37 17.94
C ILE A 174 -5.44 14.31 17.41
N ASP A 175 -5.02 15.39 16.75
CA ASP A 175 -5.94 16.34 16.15
C ASP A 175 -6.76 15.69 15.04
N LEU A 176 -8.02 16.07 14.99
CA LEU A 176 -8.93 15.59 13.95
C LEU A 176 -8.59 16.27 12.61
N ALA A 177 -9.02 15.63 11.53
CA ALA A 177 -8.97 16.19 10.18
C ALA A 177 -7.69 15.91 9.37
N LEU A 178 -7.03 14.77 9.61
CA LEU A 178 -5.78 14.40 8.92
C LEU A 178 -5.86 13.09 8.12
N LEU A 179 -7.08 12.64 7.79
CA LEU A 179 -7.30 11.45 6.96
C LEU A 179 -7.06 11.76 5.47
N ASN A 180 -6.47 10.82 4.75
CA ASN A 180 -6.47 10.93 3.30
C ASN A 180 -7.89 10.65 2.73
N PRO A 181 -8.24 11.22 1.57
CA PRO A 181 -9.59 11.11 1.02
C PRO A 181 -10.05 9.66 0.80
N GLN A 182 -9.18 8.76 0.36
CA GLN A 182 -9.52 7.36 0.10
C GLN A 182 -10.01 6.68 1.39
N ALA A 183 -9.43 7.02 2.54
CA ALA A 183 -9.82 6.48 3.84
C ALA A 183 -11.15 7.05 4.35
N THR A 184 -11.75 8.06 3.69
CA THR A 184 -13.08 8.57 4.04
C THR A 184 -14.23 7.81 3.38
N ALA A 185 -13.95 6.86 2.50
CA ALA A 185 -14.97 5.97 1.95
C ALA A 185 -15.72 5.24 3.07
N LYS A 186 -17.01 4.96 2.87
CA LYS A 186 -17.93 4.53 3.94
C LYS A 186 -18.14 3.02 4.00
N ASN A 187 -17.87 2.33 2.89
CA ASN A 187 -18.10 0.88 2.74
C ASN A 187 -16.80 0.07 2.85
N ILE A 188 -15.79 0.62 3.50
CA ILE A 188 -14.45 0.02 3.67
C ILE A 188 -14.05 -0.03 5.14
N LEU A 189 -12.91 -0.64 5.43
CA LEU A 189 -12.23 -0.49 6.71
C LEU A 189 -11.08 0.51 6.58
N SER A 190 -11.20 1.65 7.23
CA SER A 190 -10.11 2.61 7.39
C SER A 190 -9.27 2.20 8.60
N ILE A 191 -7.97 1.97 8.36
CA ILE A 191 -7.06 1.35 9.33
C ILE A 191 -6.08 2.39 9.84
N GLY A 192 -6.17 2.69 11.13
CA GLY A 192 -5.18 3.48 11.87
C GLY A 192 -4.01 2.63 12.34
N ALA A 193 -2.93 3.30 12.70
CA ALA A 193 -1.79 2.65 13.34
C ALA A 193 -1.99 2.55 14.87
N SER A 194 -1.40 1.53 15.45
CA SER A 194 -1.24 1.41 16.90
C SER A 194 0.22 1.09 17.22
N GLU A 195 0.64 1.40 18.42
CA GLU A 195 1.96 0.98 18.89
C GLU A 195 2.04 -0.53 19.00
N ASN A 196 3.17 -1.08 18.57
CA ASN A 196 3.48 -2.47 18.77
C ASN A 196 4.00 -2.69 20.20
N PHE A 197 3.62 -3.81 20.81
CA PHE A 197 4.24 -4.23 22.05
C PHE A 197 5.68 -4.69 21.79
N ARG A 198 6.63 -3.85 22.15
CA ARG A 198 8.06 -4.07 22.01
C ARG A 198 8.72 -3.96 23.38
N CYS A 199 8.80 -5.07 24.14
CA CYS A 199 9.39 -5.07 25.49
C CYS A 199 10.89 -4.71 25.49
N ASP A 200 11.58 -4.89 24.39
CA ASP A 200 12.98 -4.48 24.18
C ASP A 200 13.15 -2.96 23.99
N MET A 201 12.09 -2.23 23.73
CA MET A 201 12.11 -0.79 23.45
C MET A 201 11.56 0.11 24.56
N TYR A 202 11.19 -0.44 25.70
CA TYR A 202 10.64 0.35 26.82
C TYR A 202 11.58 1.46 27.37
N SER A 203 12.87 1.38 27.08
CA SER A 203 13.85 2.39 27.46
C SER A 203 14.19 3.38 26.35
N VAL A 204 13.59 3.25 25.17
CA VAL A 204 13.89 4.06 23.97
C VAL A 204 12.82 5.13 23.86
N THR A 205 13.20 6.40 23.91
CA THR A 205 12.30 7.51 23.67
C THR A 205 12.12 7.74 22.18
N TRP A 206 10.99 8.28 21.77
CA TRP A 206 10.67 8.60 20.36
C TRP A 206 11.74 9.44 19.66
N SER A 207 12.41 10.33 20.40
CA SER A 207 13.51 11.16 19.89
C SER A 207 14.73 10.35 19.41
N VAL A 208 14.90 9.11 19.90
CA VAL A 208 15.99 8.21 19.48
C VAL A 208 15.62 7.47 18.19
N LEU A 209 14.34 7.31 17.92
CA LEU A 209 13.83 6.63 16.73
C LEU A 209 13.70 7.55 15.51
N GLY A 210 13.94 8.86 15.67
CA GLY A 210 13.94 9.81 14.56
C GLY A 210 12.55 10.17 14.02
N TYR A 211 11.50 10.02 14.84
CA TYR A 211 10.15 10.48 14.55
C TYR A 211 9.84 11.78 15.28
#